data_db1e15ae5ad42af0aaa2d5ca91f0c030
#
_entry.id   db1e15ae5ad42af0aaa2d5ca91f0c030
#
_cell.length_a   1.000
_cell.length_b   1.000
_cell.length_c   1.000
_cell.angle_alpha   90.00
_cell.angle_beta   90.00
_cell.angle_gamma   90.00
#
_symmetry.space_group_name_H-M   'P 1'
#
loop_
_entity.id
_entity.type
_entity.pdbx_description
1 polymer ?
#
loop_
_entity_poly.entity_id
_entity_poly.type
_entity_poly.pdbx_seq_one_letter_code
_entity_poly.pdbx_strand_id
1 'polypeptide(L)'
;MSAPSPFVKPAGGRGTTQPERGGSAARPGSLKRLLAWLLSILVAGLPTFGEVPPALALNDAQQLVVESWRLVNQSYVDPQRFEAIQWKRLRQKTLERPIQTSSDAYDAIDDLLAPIGDPYTRLLRPADWSALRSNTQGSVSGVGLQLGLRGDDPAIVVIAPLEGSPAAEAGIASGWEVRRVDGQQAAELGLEATAARLRGPAGTRVLLELVPSGERPQELDLTRRQVDLQPVRSRLMERNGHPIGYLRITQFAEPVPALVAARLETMQQQGIDGLVLDLRNNSGGLVSAGLAVANVLLDGAPIVETVNREGFADAQQAGPGQLFGGPMVTLVNGGTASASEILAGALQDDSRSPLLGSRTFGKGLIQTLIGLGGDGSGLAVTVARYVTPSGRDIQNLGIEPDRLLPQPEPLNPGGDNDAWLDAALDALERQLQSGEANR
;
A
#
# COMPACT_ATOMS: atom_id res chain seq x y z
N MET A 1 0.87 -35.83 -35.38
CA MET A 1 0.35 -37.20 -35.43
C MET A 1 -0.51 -37.43 -34.19
N SER A 2 -1.80 -37.53 -34.44
CA SER A 2 -2.83 -38.35 -33.80
C SER A 2 -3.29 -38.00 -32.36
N ALA A 3 -4.44 -37.37 -32.30
CA ALA A 3 -5.51 -37.61 -31.31
C ALA A 3 -6.13 -39.01 -31.61
N PRO A 4 -7.13 -39.60 -30.90
CA PRO A 4 -8.30 -38.97 -30.27
C PRO A 4 -8.86 -39.63 -28.98
N SER A 5 -9.97 -39.07 -28.47
CA SER A 5 -10.99 -39.60 -27.55
C SER A 5 -11.61 -40.93 -27.99
N PRO A 6 -12.42 -41.63 -27.11
CA PRO A 6 -13.86 -41.40 -27.19
C PRO A 6 -14.71 -41.57 -25.89
N PHE A 7 -15.87 -40.93 -25.92
CA PHE A 7 -17.21 -41.22 -25.42
C PHE A 7 -17.62 -42.67 -25.07
N VAL A 8 -18.47 -42.82 -24.01
CA VAL A 8 -19.60 -43.76 -23.98
C VAL A 8 -20.65 -43.30 -22.95
N LYS A 9 -21.93 -43.08 -23.43
CA LYS A 9 -23.19 -43.28 -22.71
C LYS A 9 -23.79 -44.62 -23.09
N PRO A 10 -24.70 -45.24 -22.29
CA PRO A 10 -26.09 -45.47 -22.71
C PRO A 10 -27.13 -45.22 -21.60
N ALA A 11 -28.32 -44.68 -21.89
CA ALA A 11 -29.58 -45.21 -22.42
C ALA A 11 -30.10 -46.45 -21.62
N GLY A 12 -31.23 -46.43 -20.96
CA GLY A 12 -32.61 -46.21 -21.31
C GLY A 12 -33.49 -47.23 -20.58
N GLY A 13 -34.77 -46.95 -20.37
CA GLY A 13 -35.69 -48.02 -19.94
C GLY A 13 -37.00 -47.54 -19.31
N ARG A 14 -38.04 -47.62 -20.09
CA ARG A 14 -39.48 -47.35 -19.92
C ARG A 14 -40.21 -48.29 -18.98
N GLY A 15 -41.45 -47.89 -18.54
CA GLY A 15 -42.52 -48.81 -18.14
C GLY A 15 -43.54 -48.14 -17.21
N THR A 16 -44.55 -47.57 -17.74
CA THR A 16 -46.01 -47.73 -17.75
C THR A 16 -46.64 -48.61 -16.65
N THR A 17 -47.66 -48.08 -15.93
CA THR A 17 -49.05 -48.54 -15.98
C THR A 17 -49.90 -47.90 -14.87
N GLN A 18 -51.04 -47.30 -15.27
CA GLN A 18 -52.24 -47.11 -14.42
C GLN A 18 -53.03 -48.43 -14.35
N PRO A 19 -53.96 -48.64 -13.41
CA PRO A 19 -55.35 -48.44 -13.74
C PRO A 19 -56.28 -47.86 -12.66
N GLU A 20 -57.39 -47.50 -13.18
CA GLU A 20 -58.67 -46.92 -12.79
C GLU A 20 -59.46 -47.59 -11.65
N ARG A 21 -60.41 -46.72 -11.18
CA ARG A 21 -61.86 -46.96 -10.82
C ARG A 21 -62.24 -47.15 -9.38
N GLY A 22 -63.20 -46.33 -9.02
CA GLY A 22 -64.21 -46.68 -8.01
C GLY A 22 -64.82 -45.48 -7.31
N GLY A 23 -65.93 -44.98 -7.86
CA GLY A 23 -66.72 -43.89 -7.35
C GLY A 23 -67.68 -44.27 -6.23
N SER A 24 -68.05 -43.29 -5.41
CA SER A 24 -69.38 -43.24 -4.77
C SER A 24 -69.72 -41.80 -4.38
N ALA A 25 -70.83 -41.34 -4.88
CA ALA A 25 -71.44 -40.03 -4.60
C ALA A 25 -72.21 -40.06 -3.27
N ALA A 26 -72.04 -39.06 -2.44
CA ALA A 26 -72.99 -38.72 -1.37
C ALA A 26 -73.25 -37.21 -1.37
N ARG A 27 -74.54 -36.84 -1.37
CA ARG A 27 -75.12 -35.52 -1.53
C ARG A 27 -74.87 -34.58 -0.30
N PRO A 28 -74.89 -33.28 -0.51
CA PRO A 28 -74.56 -32.31 0.49
C PRO A 28 -75.78 -31.85 1.32
N GLY A 29 -75.61 -31.73 2.60
CA GLY A 29 -76.59 -31.17 3.47
C GLY A 29 -75.95 -30.53 4.73
N SER A 30 -76.33 -29.29 4.94
CA SER A 30 -76.41 -28.58 6.22
C SER A 30 -75.14 -28.05 6.94
N LEU A 31 -73.91 -28.13 6.41
CA LEU A 31 -72.78 -27.57 7.08
C LEU A 31 -72.30 -26.17 6.61
N LYS A 32 -72.94 -25.64 5.55
CA LYS A 32 -72.60 -24.35 4.94
C LYS A 32 -73.16 -23.10 5.66
N ARG A 33 -74.10 -23.24 6.58
CA ARG A 33 -74.70 -22.10 7.26
C ARG A 33 -74.11 -21.78 8.61
N LEU A 34 -73.38 -22.70 9.22
CA LEU A 34 -72.69 -22.43 10.49
C LEU A 34 -71.22 -21.84 10.28
N LEU A 35 -70.59 -22.13 9.13
CA LEU A 35 -69.28 -21.54 8.82
C LEU A 35 -69.35 -20.06 8.38
N ALA A 36 -70.48 -19.59 7.84
CA ALA A 36 -70.63 -18.20 7.42
C ALA A 36 -70.78 -17.22 8.60
N TRP A 37 -71.28 -17.67 9.75
CA TRP A 37 -71.36 -16.82 10.96
C TRP A 37 -70.09 -16.75 11.79
N LEU A 38 -69.22 -17.75 11.77
CA LEU A 38 -67.92 -17.74 12.42
C LEU A 38 -66.86 -16.96 11.63
N LEU A 39 -67.00 -16.82 10.30
CA LEU A 39 -66.09 -15.98 9.49
C LEU A 39 -66.37 -14.48 9.62
N SER A 40 -67.57 -14.08 10.01
CA SER A 40 -67.96 -12.65 10.15
C SER A 40 -67.52 -12.03 11.47
N ILE A 41 -67.19 -12.82 12.48
CA ILE A 41 -66.69 -12.33 13.79
C ILE A 41 -65.15 -12.28 13.83
N LEU A 42 -64.44 -13.00 12.93
CA LEU A 42 -62.97 -13.02 12.90
C LEU A 42 -62.36 -11.84 12.10
N VAL A 43 -63.17 -11.06 11.37
CA VAL A 43 -62.69 -9.92 10.56
C VAL A 43 -62.75 -8.59 11.33
N ALA A 44 -63.44 -8.53 12.49
CA ALA A 44 -63.60 -7.29 13.29
C ALA A 44 -62.52 -7.12 14.40
N GLY A 45 -61.55 -8.02 14.50
CA GLY A 45 -60.53 -8.00 15.54
C GLY A 45 -59.06 -8.13 15.04
N LEU A 46 -58.79 -7.94 13.72
CA LEU A 46 -57.44 -7.79 13.31
C LEU A 46 -56.94 -6.42 13.75
N PRO A 47 -55.84 -6.37 14.59
CA PRO A 47 -55.18 -5.11 14.84
C PRO A 47 -54.78 -4.57 13.46
N THR A 48 -55.12 -3.34 13.16
CA THR A 48 -54.53 -2.58 12.05
C THR A 48 -53.01 -2.70 12.23
N PHE A 49 -52.38 -3.51 11.42
CA PHE A 49 -50.94 -3.44 11.25
C PHE A 49 -50.68 -2.00 10.87
N GLY A 50 -50.21 -1.20 11.84
CA GLY A 50 -49.73 0.13 11.56
C GLY A 50 -48.84 0.00 10.35
N GLU A 51 -49.02 0.86 9.37
CA GLU A 51 -48.13 0.96 8.23
C GLU A 51 -46.70 1.04 8.81
N VAL A 52 -45.95 -0.02 8.59
CA VAL A 52 -44.50 0.04 8.84
C VAL A 52 -44.02 1.16 7.94
N PRO A 53 -43.52 2.28 8.53
CA PRO A 53 -43.06 3.38 7.69
C PRO A 53 -42.07 2.80 6.69
N PRO A 54 -42.12 3.17 5.42
CA PRO A 54 -41.18 2.69 4.44
C PRO A 54 -39.79 2.96 5.00
N ALA A 55 -38.96 1.94 5.09
CA ALA A 55 -37.59 2.12 5.49
C ALA A 55 -37.03 3.19 4.54
N LEU A 56 -36.69 4.37 5.08
CA LEU A 56 -36.14 5.47 4.31
C LEU A 56 -34.90 4.91 3.63
N ALA A 57 -34.95 4.80 2.31
CA ALA A 57 -33.78 4.40 1.54
C ALA A 57 -32.66 5.40 1.81
N LEU A 58 -31.46 4.89 2.05
CA LEU A 58 -30.27 5.73 2.23
C LEU A 58 -30.04 6.52 0.94
N ASN A 59 -29.74 7.79 1.06
CA ASN A 59 -29.29 8.59 -0.07
C ASN A 59 -27.86 8.19 -0.48
N ASP A 60 -27.40 8.66 -1.65
CA ASP A 60 -26.09 8.30 -2.20
C ASP A 60 -24.94 8.65 -1.24
N ALA A 61 -25.02 9.79 -0.55
CA ALA A 61 -24.01 10.21 0.42
C ALA A 61 -23.98 9.28 1.66
N GLN A 62 -25.13 8.87 2.16
CA GLN A 62 -25.20 7.88 3.25
C GLN A 62 -24.73 6.49 2.78
N GLN A 63 -24.97 6.14 1.53
CA GLN A 63 -24.47 4.87 0.96
C GLN A 63 -22.94 4.83 0.93
N LEU A 64 -22.24 5.95 0.60
CA LEU A 64 -20.78 6.03 0.68
C LEU A 64 -20.27 5.72 2.09
N VAL A 65 -20.91 6.24 3.13
CA VAL A 65 -20.53 5.94 4.53
C VAL A 65 -20.72 4.47 4.87
N VAL A 66 -21.85 3.89 4.47
CA VAL A 66 -22.13 2.45 4.72
C VAL A 66 -21.17 1.56 3.95
N GLU A 67 -20.87 1.88 2.71
CA GLU A 67 -19.92 1.14 1.89
C GLU A 67 -18.51 1.21 2.47
N SER A 68 -18.06 2.40 2.85
CA SER A 68 -16.76 2.60 3.52
C SER A 68 -16.66 1.77 4.80
N TRP A 69 -17.68 1.85 5.66
CA TRP A 69 -17.73 1.04 6.87
C TRP A 69 -17.65 -0.46 6.55
N ARG A 70 -18.42 -0.94 5.57
CA ARG A 70 -18.46 -2.35 5.18
C ARG A 70 -17.10 -2.84 4.67
N LEU A 71 -16.47 -2.07 3.78
CA LEU A 71 -15.17 -2.40 3.19
C LEU A 71 -14.07 -2.47 4.26
N VAL A 72 -14.02 -1.48 5.15
CA VAL A 72 -13.06 -1.47 6.26
C VAL A 72 -13.33 -2.62 7.22
N ASN A 73 -14.61 -2.89 7.58
CA ASN A 73 -14.98 -4.01 8.44
C ASN A 73 -14.55 -5.37 7.88
N GLN A 74 -14.55 -5.52 6.55
CA GLN A 74 -14.18 -6.77 5.89
C GLN A 74 -12.66 -6.94 5.72
N SER A 75 -11.93 -5.84 5.55
CA SER A 75 -10.56 -5.87 5.05
C SER A 75 -9.50 -5.47 6.08
N TYR A 76 -9.85 -4.68 7.11
CA TYR A 76 -8.88 -4.16 8.06
C TYR A 76 -8.16 -5.29 8.82
N VAL A 77 -6.86 -5.16 8.97
CA VAL A 77 -5.95 -6.19 9.49
C VAL A 77 -6.23 -6.63 10.93
N ASP A 78 -6.72 -5.73 11.78
CA ASP A 78 -6.99 -6.03 13.20
C ASP A 78 -8.49 -5.95 13.52
N PRO A 79 -9.26 -7.04 13.35
CA PRO A 79 -10.69 -7.05 13.67
C PRO A 79 -10.99 -6.89 15.17
N GLN A 80 -10.05 -7.16 16.08
CA GLN A 80 -10.25 -7.00 17.53
C GLN A 80 -10.40 -5.52 17.89
N ARG A 81 -9.75 -4.64 17.15
CA ARG A 81 -9.90 -3.18 17.31
C ARG A 81 -11.35 -2.73 17.19
N PHE A 82 -12.15 -3.38 16.35
CA PHE A 82 -13.56 -3.03 16.13
C PHE A 82 -14.43 -3.26 17.36
N GLU A 83 -14.12 -4.24 18.21
CA GLU A 83 -14.82 -4.48 19.46
C GLU A 83 -14.52 -3.35 20.46
N ALA A 84 -13.25 -2.98 20.61
CA ALA A 84 -12.81 -1.92 21.51
C ALA A 84 -13.46 -0.57 21.22
N ILE A 85 -13.63 -0.21 19.93
CA ILE A 85 -14.22 1.07 19.50
C ILE A 85 -15.73 1.00 19.26
N GLN A 86 -16.37 -0.15 19.50
CA GLN A 86 -17.80 -0.38 19.24
C GLN A 86 -18.20 -0.03 17.78
N TRP A 87 -17.45 -0.55 16.81
CA TRP A 87 -17.49 -0.20 15.39
C TRP A 87 -18.91 -0.18 14.78
N LYS A 88 -19.78 -1.14 15.14
CA LYS A 88 -21.18 -1.18 14.68
C LYS A 88 -21.99 0.01 15.22
N ARG A 89 -21.78 0.38 16.49
CA ARG A 89 -22.46 1.51 17.11
C ARG A 89 -21.96 2.84 16.55
N LEU A 90 -20.68 2.91 16.24
CA LEU A 90 -20.08 4.07 15.60
C LEU A 90 -20.76 4.38 14.25
N ARG A 91 -20.92 3.37 13.40
CA ARG A 91 -21.67 3.51 12.14
C ARG A 91 -23.07 4.04 12.36
N GLN A 92 -23.81 3.46 13.32
CA GLN A 92 -25.18 3.89 13.60
C GLN A 92 -25.21 5.37 13.99
N LYS A 93 -24.34 5.78 14.92
CA LYS A 93 -24.24 7.16 15.39
C LYS A 93 -23.83 8.12 14.25
N THR A 94 -22.96 7.68 13.34
CA THR A 94 -22.56 8.47 12.19
C THR A 94 -23.74 8.72 11.24
N LEU A 95 -24.57 7.71 10.99
CA LEU A 95 -25.76 7.83 10.13
C LEU A 95 -26.93 8.61 10.75
N GLU A 96 -26.92 8.89 12.05
CA GLU A 96 -27.88 9.80 12.70
C GLU A 96 -27.63 11.27 12.37
N ARG A 97 -26.46 11.62 11.82
CA ARG A 97 -26.14 12.98 11.35
C ARG A 97 -26.84 13.29 10.02
N PRO A 98 -27.11 14.56 9.73
CA PRO A 98 -27.58 14.98 8.41
C PRO A 98 -26.42 14.82 7.39
N ILE A 99 -26.47 13.77 6.58
CA ILE A 99 -25.52 13.51 5.51
C ILE A 99 -26.29 13.61 4.19
N GLN A 100 -26.08 14.69 3.44
CA GLN A 100 -26.84 15.00 2.22
C GLN A 100 -25.95 15.14 1.00
N THR A 101 -24.70 15.56 1.17
CA THR A 101 -23.74 15.78 0.11
C THR A 101 -22.55 14.84 0.21
N SER A 102 -21.78 14.67 -0.87
CA SER A 102 -20.52 13.93 -0.83
C SER A 102 -19.53 14.53 0.17
N SER A 103 -19.52 15.85 0.35
CA SER A 103 -18.68 16.50 1.37
C SER A 103 -19.07 16.07 2.78
N ASP A 104 -20.38 16.05 3.11
CA ASP A 104 -20.85 15.57 4.41
C ASP A 104 -20.47 14.10 4.63
N ALA A 105 -20.53 13.29 3.55
CA ALA A 105 -20.15 11.89 3.61
C ALA A 105 -18.65 11.72 3.87
N TYR A 106 -17.80 12.52 3.23
CA TYR A 106 -16.35 12.46 3.43
C TYR A 106 -15.97 12.80 4.87
N ASP A 107 -16.51 13.88 5.42
CA ASP A 107 -16.26 14.29 6.80
C ASP A 107 -16.79 13.23 7.79
N ALA A 108 -17.94 12.62 7.48
CA ALA A 108 -18.50 11.54 8.27
C ALA A 108 -17.66 10.25 8.20
N ILE A 109 -17.04 9.95 7.06
CA ILE A 109 -16.13 8.81 6.88
C ILE A 109 -14.80 9.07 7.62
N ASP A 110 -14.23 10.27 7.51
CA ASP A 110 -13.00 10.62 8.25
C ASP A 110 -13.22 10.48 9.77
N ASP A 111 -14.32 11.01 10.31
CA ASP A 111 -14.72 10.86 11.72
C ASP A 111 -14.97 9.40 12.13
N LEU A 112 -15.52 8.60 11.20
CA LEU A 112 -15.78 7.17 11.42
C LEU A 112 -14.47 6.37 11.51
N LEU A 113 -13.48 6.69 10.68
CA LEU A 113 -12.21 5.99 10.60
C LEU A 113 -11.22 6.40 11.72
N ALA A 114 -11.26 7.65 12.17
CA ALA A 114 -10.33 8.19 13.16
C ALA A 114 -10.17 7.32 14.44
N PRO A 115 -11.25 6.75 15.06
CA PRO A 115 -11.12 5.89 16.26
C PRO A 115 -10.37 4.57 16.03
N ILE A 116 -10.17 4.14 14.79
CA ILE A 116 -9.34 2.97 14.46
C ILE A 116 -7.92 3.21 14.97
N GLY A 117 -7.43 4.46 14.88
CA GLY A 117 -6.09 4.84 15.31
C GLY A 117 -5.00 4.38 14.35
N ASP A 118 -5.38 3.97 13.13
CA ASP A 118 -4.47 3.64 12.04
C ASP A 118 -4.50 4.77 11.00
N PRO A 119 -3.46 5.57 10.91
CA PRO A 119 -3.41 6.71 10.01
C PRO A 119 -3.29 6.32 8.53
N TYR A 120 -3.00 5.05 8.25
CA TYR A 120 -2.90 4.54 6.88
C TYR A 120 -4.25 4.00 6.35
N THR A 121 -5.20 3.72 7.25
CA THR A 121 -6.60 3.40 6.88
C THR A 121 -7.40 4.69 6.79
N ARG A 122 -7.67 5.17 5.57
CA ARG A 122 -8.23 6.49 5.33
C ARG A 122 -9.04 6.59 4.04
N LEU A 123 -9.88 7.62 3.99
CA LEU A 123 -10.56 8.03 2.77
C LEU A 123 -9.56 8.72 1.80
N LEU A 124 -9.72 8.43 0.53
CA LEU A 124 -9.08 9.12 -0.59
C LEU A 124 -10.17 9.85 -1.37
N ARG A 125 -10.21 11.17 -1.27
CA ARG A 125 -11.16 12.00 -2.03
C ARG A 125 -10.86 11.89 -3.53
N PRO A 126 -11.78 12.22 -4.44
CA PRO A 126 -11.61 12.00 -5.89
C PRO A 126 -10.31 12.54 -6.47
N ALA A 127 -9.87 13.71 -6.02
CA ALA A 127 -8.61 14.29 -6.45
C ALA A 127 -7.39 13.45 -6.00
N ASP A 128 -7.41 12.97 -4.75
CA ASP A 128 -6.32 12.16 -4.18
C ASP A 128 -6.31 10.76 -4.79
N TRP A 129 -7.49 10.16 -5.00
CA TRP A 129 -7.65 8.90 -5.70
C TRP A 129 -7.09 8.96 -7.13
N SER A 130 -7.45 10.00 -7.87
CA SER A 130 -6.95 10.24 -9.22
C SER A 130 -5.43 10.49 -9.24
N ALA A 131 -4.92 11.31 -8.32
CA ALA A 131 -3.49 11.58 -8.20
C ALA A 131 -2.68 10.32 -7.87
N LEU A 132 -3.20 9.46 -6.98
CA LEU A 132 -2.53 8.21 -6.62
C LEU A 132 -2.44 7.26 -7.83
N ARG A 133 -3.47 7.19 -8.64
CA ARG A 133 -3.47 6.42 -9.90
C ARG A 133 -2.53 7.02 -10.95
N SER A 134 -2.45 8.35 -11.03
CA SER A 134 -1.60 9.05 -12.00
C SER A 134 -0.12 9.00 -11.63
N ASN A 135 0.23 8.92 -10.35
CA ASN A 135 1.62 8.75 -9.88
C ASN A 135 2.26 7.43 -10.40
N THR A 136 1.45 6.47 -10.82
CA THR A 136 1.93 5.29 -11.54
C THR A 136 2.36 5.59 -12.98
N GLN A 137 2.11 6.80 -13.50
CA GLN A 137 2.35 7.20 -14.90
C GLN A 137 3.59 8.07 -15.11
N GLY A 138 4.39 8.32 -14.08
CA GLY A 138 5.75 8.83 -14.26
C GLY A 138 5.95 10.34 -14.11
N SER A 139 4.97 11.15 -13.70
CA SER A 139 5.19 12.56 -13.35
C SER A 139 4.31 13.06 -12.21
N VAL A 140 4.84 13.98 -11.42
CA VAL A 140 4.14 14.60 -10.29
C VAL A 140 4.25 16.11 -10.37
N SER A 141 3.13 16.84 -10.19
CA SER A 141 3.15 18.31 -10.10
C SER A 141 3.04 18.73 -8.63
N GLY A 142 4.07 19.41 -8.12
CA GLY A 142 4.16 19.82 -6.73
C GLY A 142 5.57 20.20 -6.31
N VAL A 143 5.82 20.20 -4.99
CA VAL A 143 7.17 20.44 -4.44
C VAL A 143 8.03 19.18 -4.34
N GLY A 144 7.42 17.98 -4.50
CA GLY A 144 8.13 16.71 -4.54
C GLY A 144 8.56 16.19 -3.17
N LEU A 145 7.66 16.21 -2.18
CA LEU A 145 7.86 15.55 -0.87
C LEU A 145 6.98 14.32 -0.72
N GLN A 146 7.58 13.24 -0.30
CA GLN A 146 6.88 12.04 0.17
C GLN A 146 6.77 12.11 1.69
N LEU A 147 5.55 11.99 2.20
CA LEU A 147 5.25 12.17 3.62
C LEU A 147 4.82 10.85 4.27
N GLY A 148 5.09 10.73 5.54
CA GLY A 148 4.65 9.63 6.39
C GLY A 148 4.38 10.11 7.81
N LEU A 149 3.98 9.16 8.66
CA LEU A 149 3.75 9.40 10.08
C LEU A 149 4.81 8.64 10.89
N ARG A 150 5.27 9.24 11.97
CA ARG A 150 6.27 8.62 12.86
C ARG A 150 5.90 8.89 14.31
N GLY A 151 6.01 7.84 15.13
CA GLY A 151 5.79 7.89 16.57
C GLY A 151 4.36 7.57 17.02
N ASP A 152 4.19 7.47 18.32
CA ASP A 152 2.90 7.20 18.98
C ASP A 152 1.98 8.44 18.99
N ASP A 153 2.56 9.65 19.01
CA ASP A 153 1.89 10.91 18.66
C ASP A 153 2.31 11.24 17.22
N PRO A 154 1.46 10.94 16.23
CA PRO A 154 1.88 10.81 14.85
C PRO A 154 2.27 12.15 14.23
N ALA A 155 3.55 12.51 14.34
CA ALA A 155 4.12 13.64 13.60
C ALA A 155 4.17 13.32 12.10
N ILE A 156 3.78 14.28 11.26
CA ILE A 156 3.95 14.18 9.81
C ILE A 156 5.41 14.49 9.48
N VAL A 157 6.10 13.52 8.90
CA VAL A 157 7.52 13.64 8.57
C VAL A 157 7.76 13.41 7.08
N VAL A 158 8.84 13.99 6.59
CA VAL A 158 9.36 13.71 5.25
C VAL A 158 9.96 12.30 5.26
N ILE A 159 9.39 11.39 4.46
CA ILE A 159 10.02 10.11 4.15
C ILE A 159 11.20 10.39 3.22
N ALA A 160 10.93 11.02 2.07
CA ALA A 160 11.96 11.37 1.10
C ALA A 160 11.55 12.57 0.23
N PRO A 161 12.49 13.43 -0.17
CA PRO A 161 12.30 14.32 -1.31
C PRO A 161 12.43 13.54 -2.63
N LEU A 162 11.62 13.87 -3.62
CA LEU A 162 11.76 13.34 -4.98
C LEU A 162 12.96 13.97 -5.66
N GLU A 163 13.79 13.17 -6.30
CA GLU A 163 14.96 13.68 -7.03
C GLU A 163 14.57 14.66 -8.14
N GLY A 164 15.33 15.75 -8.24
CA GLY A 164 15.06 16.81 -9.20
C GLY A 164 13.84 17.66 -8.84
N SER A 165 13.27 17.51 -7.66
CA SER A 165 12.15 18.32 -7.18
C SER A 165 12.61 19.61 -6.50
N PRO A 166 11.71 20.61 -6.36
CA PRO A 166 11.98 21.81 -5.57
C PRO A 166 12.41 21.51 -4.13
N ALA A 167 11.83 20.47 -3.52
CA ALA A 167 12.17 20.05 -2.16
C ALA A 167 13.59 19.49 -2.06
N ALA A 168 14.00 18.66 -3.02
CA ALA A 168 15.37 18.14 -3.07
C ALA A 168 16.40 19.26 -3.30
N GLU A 169 16.10 20.20 -4.21
CA GLU A 169 16.96 21.36 -4.48
C GLU A 169 17.08 22.30 -3.27
N ALA A 170 16.05 22.39 -2.42
CA ALA A 170 16.06 23.14 -1.17
C ALA A 170 16.81 22.42 -0.04
N GLY A 171 17.33 21.20 -0.26
CA GLY A 171 18.07 20.45 0.75
C GLY A 171 17.21 19.82 1.84
N ILE A 172 15.90 19.67 1.61
CA ILE A 172 15.02 18.98 2.56
C ILE A 172 15.43 17.51 2.62
N ALA A 173 15.62 16.99 3.85
CA ALA A 173 16.07 15.63 4.06
C ALA A 173 14.98 14.75 4.70
N SER A 174 15.19 13.43 4.64
CA SER A 174 14.38 12.45 5.35
C SER A 174 14.38 12.72 6.86
N GLY A 175 13.23 12.47 7.49
CA GLY A 175 13.04 12.63 8.93
C GLY A 175 12.72 14.04 9.40
N TRP A 176 12.73 15.06 8.54
CA TRP A 176 12.27 16.39 8.89
C TRP A 176 10.76 16.39 9.17
N GLU A 177 10.35 17.04 10.28
CA GLU A 177 8.93 17.17 10.61
C GLU A 177 8.29 18.31 9.80
N VAL A 178 7.12 18.05 9.22
CA VAL A 178 6.29 19.08 8.58
C VAL A 178 5.38 19.67 9.64
N ARG A 179 5.68 20.91 10.08
CA ARG A 179 4.92 21.57 11.12
C ARG A 179 3.74 22.37 10.57
N ARG A 180 3.96 23.15 9.51
CA ARG A 180 2.91 23.94 8.85
C ARG A 180 3.04 23.93 7.35
N VAL A 181 1.89 24.05 6.68
CA VAL A 181 1.77 24.28 5.23
C VAL A 181 0.82 25.45 5.02
N ASP A 182 1.30 26.52 4.38
CA ASP A 182 0.57 27.78 4.17
C ASP A 182 -0.06 28.33 5.48
N GLY A 183 0.70 28.29 6.57
CA GLY A 183 0.31 28.76 7.90
C GLY A 183 -0.60 27.82 8.70
N GLN A 184 -1.12 26.72 8.13
CA GLN A 184 -1.96 25.75 8.83
C GLN A 184 -1.13 24.62 9.43
N GLN A 185 -1.46 24.18 10.64
CA GLN A 185 -0.75 23.10 11.31
C GLN A 185 -0.97 21.76 10.59
N ALA A 186 0.12 21.10 10.24
CA ALA A 186 0.06 19.81 9.55
C ALA A 186 -0.62 18.71 10.39
N ALA A 187 -0.44 18.74 11.71
CA ALA A 187 -1.09 17.82 12.63
C ALA A 187 -2.63 17.95 12.62
N GLU A 188 -3.16 19.19 12.44
CA GLU A 188 -4.59 19.43 12.34
C GLU A 188 -5.15 19.06 10.97
N LEU A 189 -4.35 19.24 9.90
CA LEU A 189 -4.71 18.85 8.55
C LEU A 189 -4.75 17.33 8.37
N GLY A 190 -3.86 16.63 9.05
CA GLY A 190 -3.59 15.20 8.80
C GLY A 190 -2.73 14.96 7.55
N LEU A 191 -2.30 13.73 7.38
CA LEU A 191 -1.33 13.34 6.35
C LEU A 191 -1.79 13.68 4.92
N GLU A 192 -3.03 13.32 4.58
CA GLU A 192 -3.54 13.50 3.22
C GLU A 192 -3.75 14.96 2.83
N ALA A 193 -4.39 15.76 3.70
CA ALA A 193 -4.59 17.16 3.39
C ALA A 193 -3.27 17.93 3.34
N THR A 194 -2.29 17.54 4.17
CA THR A 194 -0.94 18.08 4.10
C THR A 194 -0.29 17.72 2.76
N ALA A 195 -0.33 16.45 2.36
CA ALA A 195 0.22 15.99 1.08
C ALA A 195 -0.50 16.64 -0.12
N ALA A 196 -1.82 16.81 -0.06
CA ALA A 196 -2.60 17.46 -1.11
C ALA A 196 -2.18 18.93 -1.31
N ARG A 197 -1.88 19.66 -0.22
CA ARG A 197 -1.40 21.05 -0.30
C ARG A 197 0.01 21.18 -0.88
N LEU A 198 0.85 20.17 -0.78
CA LEU A 198 2.18 20.17 -1.41
C LEU A 198 2.11 19.97 -2.93
N ARG A 199 1.04 19.33 -3.41
CA ARG A 199 0.72 19.22 -4.83
C ARG A 199 0.05 20.52 -5.33
N GLY A 200 -0.03 20.66 -6.64
CA GLY A 200 -0.72 21.79 -7.25
C GLY A 200 -0.12 22.18 -8.61
N PRO A 201 -0.72 23.17 -9.28
CA PRO A 201 -0.26 23.60 -10.60
C PRO A 201 1.18 24.13 -10.56
N ALA A 202 1.97 23.76 -11.57
CA ALA A 202 3.33 24.27 -11.74
C ALA A 202 3.34 25.82 -11.76
N GLY A 203 4.34 26.44 -11.12
CA GLY A 203 4.47 27.87 -10.98
C GLY A 203 3.78 28.48 -9.75
N THR A 204 2.91 27.73 -9.05
CA THR A 204 2.32 28.21 -7.77
C THR A 204 3.29 27.99 -6.61
N ARG A 205 3.15 28.80 -5.55
CA ARG A 205 4.01 28.72 -4.36
C ARG A 205 3.33 28.03 -3.21
N VAL A 206 4.13 27.50 -2.29
CA VAL A 206 3.69 26.96 -1.00
C VAL A 206 4.73 27.30 0.05
N LEU A 207 4.28 27.79 1.19
CA LEU A 207 5.12 28.08 2.35
C LEU A 207 5.11 26.90 3.31
N LEU A 208 6.29 26.37 3.63
CA LEU A 208 6.47 25.25 4.54
C LEU A 208 7.23 25.68 5.78
N GLU A 209 6.72 25.34 6.96
CA GLU A 209 7.49 25.34 8.20
C GLU A 209 7.90 23.90 8.50
N LEU A 210 9.21 23.64 8.39
CA LEU A 210 9.82 22.32 8.60
C LEU A 210 10.76 22.36 9.80
N VAL A 211 10.87 21.24 10.50
CA VAL A 211 11.78 21.08 11.63
C VAL A 211 12.78 19.98 11.29
N PRO A 212 14.05 20.32 10.96
CA PRO A 212 15.12 19.35 10.84
C PRO A 212 15.34 18.61 12.18
N SER A 213 15.80 17.37 12.12
CA SER A 213 16.02 16.57 13.32
C SER A 213 17.02 17.24 14.27
N GLY A 214 16.54 17.60 15.48
CA GLY A 214 17.37 18.23 16.51
C GLY A 214 17.68 19.73 16.30
N GLU A 215 17.03 20.38 15.33
CA GLU A 215 17.27 21.78 14.99
C GLU A 215 16.03 22.67 15.26
N ARG A 216 16.17 23.94 14.94
CA ARG A 216 15.06 24.91 15.02
C ARG A 216 14.20 24.85 13.75
N PRO A 217 12.89 25.23 13.84
CA PRO A 217 12.05 25.35 12.67
C PRO A 217 12.64 26.27 11.61
N GLN A 218 12.46 25.89 10.35
CA GLN A 218 12.87 26.65 9.17
C GLN A 218 11.65 26.89 8.29
N GLU A 219 11.49 28.10 7.77
CA GLU A 219 10.49 28.41 6.76
C GLU A 219 11.12 28.36 5.37
N LEU A 220 10.48 27.61 4.48
CA LEU A 220 10.88 27.46 3.09
C LEU A 220 9.71 27.79 2.17
N ASP A 221 9.94 28.70 1.23
CA ASP A 221 8.96 29.08 0.21
C ASP A 221 9.32 28.42 -1.11
N LEU A 222 8.57 27.38 -1.45
CA LEU A 222 8.85 26.52 -2.59
C LEU A 222 7.88 26.79 -3.74
N THR A 223 8.40 26.79 -4.97
CA THR A 223 7.59 26.86 -6.19
C THR A 223 7.30 25.47 -6.69
N ARG A 224 6.01 25.12 -6.83
CA ARG A 224 5.57 23.83 -7.41
C ARG A 224 5.98 23.74 -8.87
N ARG A 225 6.39 22.56 -9.27
CA ARG A 225 6.80 22.31 -10.66
C ARG A 225 6.44 20.87 -11.06
N GLN A 226 6.40 20.62 -12.36
CA GLN A 226 6.35 19.27 -12.90
C GLN A 226 7.68 18.57 -12.60
N VAL A 227 7.62 17.40 -11.98
CA VAL A 227 8.78 16.57 -11.68
C VAL A 227 8.64 15.26 -12.46
N ASP A 228 9.57 15.01 -13.38
CA ASP A 228 9.62 13.77 -14.14
C ASP A 228 10.28 12.67 -13.31
N LEU A 229 9.54 11.61 -13.06
CA LEU A 229 10.02 10.49 -12.27
C LEU A 229 10.83 9.54 -13.15
N GLN A 230 12.09 9.36 -12.82
CA GLN A 230 12.95 8.32 -13.38
C GLN A 230 13.19 7.26 -12.29
N PRO A 231 12.31 6.25 -12.19
CA PRO A 231 12.33 5.35 -11.04
C PRO A 231 13.56 4.43 -11.01
N VAL A 232 14.21 4.23 -12.14
CA VAL A 232 15.43 3.40 -12.27
C VAL A 232 16.52 4.18 -13.01
N ARG A 233 17.65 4.35 -12.36
CA ARG A 233 18.86 4.92 -12.93
C ARG A 233 20.00 3.93 -12.83
N SER A 234 20.89 3.90 -13.81
CA SER A 234 22.04 3.00 -13.81
C SER A 234 23.24 3.63 -14.50
N ARG A 235 24.42 3.27 -14.03
CA ARG A 235 25.69 3.64 -14.68
C ARG A 235 26.76 2.59 -14.38
N LEU A 236 27.77 2.53 -15.25
CA LEU A 236 29.00 1.83 -14.98
C LEU A 236 29.95 2.74 -14.20
N MET A 237 30.63 2.17 -13.27
CA MET A 237 31.71 2.78 -12.48
C MET A 237 32.94 1.89 -12.55
N GLU A 238 34.08 2.40 -12.24
CA GLU A 238 35.32 1.64 -12.12
C GLU A 238 35.92 1.87 -10.74
N ARG A 239 36.36 0.80 -10.10
CA ARG A 239 37.10 0.88 -8.85
C ARG A 239 38.29 -0.08 -8.91
N ASN A 240 39.49 0.47 -8.92
CA ASN A 240 40.76 -0.29 -8.95
C ASN A 240 40.83 -1.36 -10.06
N GLY A 241 40.32 -1.03 -11.26
CA GLY A 241 40.31 -1.93 -12.42
C GLY A 241 39.11 -2.87 -12.49
N HIS A 242 38.22 -2.84 -11.48
CA HIS A 242 36.97 -3.63 -11.50
C HIS A 242 35.81 -2.79 -12.05
N PRO A 243 35.11 -3.23 -13.11
CA PRO A 243 33.89 -2.61 -13.57
C PRO A 243 32.74 -2.93 -12.61
N ILE A 244 32.11 -1.90 -12.07
CA ILE A 244 31.04 -1.99 -11.08
C ILE A 244 29.76 -1.39 -11.65
N GLY A 245 28.65 -2.12 -11.54
CA GLY A 245 27.31 -1.61 -11.81
C GLY A 245 26.82 -0.78 -10.62
N TYR A 246 26.32 0.43 -10.89
CA TYR A 246 25.52 1.20 -9.95
C TYR A 246 24.08 1.22 -10.45
N LEU A 247 23.15 0.73 -9.63
CA LEU A 247 21.72 0.66 -9.91
C LEU A 247 20.96 1.36 -8.81
N ARG A 248 20.28 2.44 -9.12
CA ARG A 248 19.44 3.20 -8.20
C ARG A 248 17.97 3.02 -8.52
N ILE A 249 17.18 2.69 -7.51
CA ILE A 249 15.72 2.61 -7.58
C ILE A 249 15.16 3.68 -6.64
N THR A 250 14.42 4.66 -7.18
CA THR A 250 13.86 5.77 -6.39
C THR A 250 12.40 5.57 -5.99
N GLN A 251 11.71 4.65 -6.66
CA GLN A 251 10.32 4.29 -6.37
C GLN A 251 9.99 2.93 -6.99
N PHE A 252 9.05 2.19 -6.38
CA PHE A 252 8.50 0.96 -6.96
C PHE A 252 7.20 1.24 -7.71
N ALA A 253 7.30 1.42 -9.02
CA ALA A 253 6.19 1.58 -9.96
C ALA A 253 6.08 0.35 -10.88
N GLU A 254 4.98 0.23 -11.62
CA GLU A 254 4.71 -0.90 -12.49
C GLU A 254 5.85 -1.27 -13.47
N PRO A 255 6.52 -0.31 -14.16
CA PRO A 255 7.59 -0.64 -15.11
C PRO A 255 8.93 -1.01 -14.45
N VAL A 256 9.10 -0.81 -13.15
CA VAL A 256 10.40 -0.93 -12.46
C VAL A 256 11.02 -2.32 -12.56
N PRO A 257 10.29 -3.43 -12.37
CA PRO A 257 10.91 -4.76 -12.49
C PRO A 257 11.53 -5.02 -13.87
N ALA A 258 10.82 -4.65 -14.95
CA ALA A 258 11.33 -4.82 -16.29
C ALA A 258 12.54 -3.90 -16.57
N LEU A 259 12.50 -2.66 -16.07
CA LEU A 259 13.62 -1.72 -16.19
C LEU A 259 14.85 -2.23 -15.44
N VAL A 260 14.70 -2.74 -14.22
CA VAL A 260 15.78 -3.32 -13.41
C VAL A 260 16.40 -4.51 -14.13
N ALA A 261 15.59 -5.45 -14.61
CA ALA A 261 16.06 -6.62 -15.35
C ALA A 261 16.88 -6.20 -16.60
N ALA A 262 16.34 -5.31 -17.42
CA ALA A 262 17.03 -4.83 -18.62
C ALA A 262 18.35 -4.11 -18.31
N ARG A 263 18.42 -3.33 -17.22
CA ARG A 263 19.66 -2.67 -16.78
C ARG A 263 20.70 -3.66 -16.29
N LEU A 264 20.29 -4.65 -15.50
CA LEU A 264 21.18 -5.71 -15.03
C LEU A 264 21.73 -6.54 -16.17
N GLU A 265 20.90 -6.96 -17.13
CA GLU A 265 21.34 -7.68 -18.32
C GLU A 265 22.37 -6.86 -19.14
N THR A 266 22.11 -5.57 -19.32
CA THR A 266 23.04 -4.67 -20.01
C THR A 266 24.39 -4.57 -19.29
N MET A 267 24.37 -4.42 -17.95
CA MET A 267 25.58 -4.33 -17.14
C MET A 267 26.37 -5.65 -17.17
N GLN A 268 25.69 -6.80 -17.11
CA GLN A 268 26.34 -8.11 -17.22
C GLN A 268 27.02 -8.30 -18.58
N GLN A 269 26.35 -7.91 -19.66
CA GLN A 269 26.97 -7.91 -21.01
C GLN A 269 28.21 -7.02 -21.10
N GLN A 270 28.25 -5.98 -20.26
CA GLN A 270 29.41 -5.09 -20.14
C GLN A 270 30.47 -5.62 -19.16
N GLY A 271 30.24 -6.78 -18.55
CA GLY A 271 31.21 -7.50 -17.74
C GLY A 271 31.43 -6.92 -16.33
N ILE A 272 30.35 -6.50 -15.64
CA ILE A 272 30.50 -6.01 -14.25
C ILE A 272 30.95 -7.14 -13.32
N ASP A 273 31.89 -6.80 -12.44
CA ASP A 273 32.41 -7.68 -11.37
C ASP A 273 31.53 -7.61 -10.12
N GLY A 274 30.87 -6.47 -9.87
CA GLY A 274 30.08 -6.23 -8.69
C GLY A 274 28.94 -5.22 -8.92
N LEU A 275 28.01 -5.15 -7.97
CA LEU A 275 26.81 -4.29 -8.05
C LEU A 275 26.62 -3.49 -6.76
N VAL A 276 26.45 -2.18 -6.88
CA VAL A 276 25.90 -1.33 -5.83
C VAL A 276 24.41 -1.07 -6.15
N LEU A 277 23.51 -1.54 -5.28
CA LEU A 277 22.10 -1.22 -5.30
C LEU A 277 21.81 -0.06 -4.37
N ASP A 278 21.22 1.03 -4.86
CA ASP A 278 20.91 2.21 -4.06
C ASP A 278 19.40 2.39 -3.89
N LEU A 279 18.94 2.18 -2.66
CA LEU A 279 17.54 2.32 -2.22
C LEU A 279 17.34 3.56 -1.34
N ARG A 280 18.34 4.42 -1.18
CA ARG A 280 18.21 5.65 -0.39
C ARG A 280 17.11 6.53 -0.94
N ASN A 281 16.29 7.11 -0.05
CA ASN A 281 15.15 7.96 -0.38
C ASN A 281 14.09 7.27 -1.27
N ASN A 282 14.03 5.95 -1.25
CA ASN A 282 12.96 5.19 -1.90
C ASN A 282 11.87 4.84 -0.88
N SER A 283 10.78 5.61 -0.84
CA SER A 283 9.67 5.41 0.08
C SER A 283 8.81 4.17 -0.21
N GLY A 284 9.21 3.34 -1.19
CA GLY A 284 8.46 2.16 -1.60
C GLY A 284 7.62 2.39 -2.85
N GLY A 285 6.39 1.94 -2.81
CA GLY A 285 5.46 1.93 -3.94
C GLY A 285 4.68 0.61 -4.00
N LEU A 286 4.54 0.05 -5.19
CA LEU A 286 3.86 -1.22 -5.39
C LEU A 286 4.64 -2.37 -4.75
N VAL A 287 4.01 -3.08 -3.82
CA VAL A 287 4.59 -4.28 -3.19
C VAL A 287 4.93 -5.33 -4.24
N SER A 288 4.06 -5.55 -5.24
CA SER A 288 4.31 -6.47 -6.35
C SER A 288 5.57 -6.13 -7.15
N ALA A 289 5.88 -4.83 -7.32
CA ALA A 289 7.11 -4.42 -7.99
C ALA A 289 8.35 -4.67 -7.12
N GLY A 290 8.27 -4.44 -5.80
CA GLY A 290 9.34 -4.79 -4.86
C GLY A 290 9.64 -6.28 -4.84
N LEU A 291 8.59 -7.12 -4.77
CA LEU A 291 8.71 -8.58 -4.83
C LEU A 291 9.33 -9.06 -6.15
N ALA A 292 8.90 -8.48 -7.28
CA ALA A 292 9.47 -8.85 -8.58
C ALA A 292 10.94 -8.44 -8.73
N VAL A 293 11.35 -7.30 -8.17
CA VAL A 293 12.78 -6.92 -8.11
C VAL A 293 13.57 -7.85 -7.18
N ALA A 294 13.01 -8.21 -6.01
CA ALA A 294 13.64 -9.21 -5.13
C ALA A 294 13.85 -10.54 -5.87
N ASN A 295 12.86 -10.97 -6.66
CA ASN A 295 12.93 -12.20 -7.43
C ASN A 295 14.07 -12.22 -8.47
N VAL A 296 14.49 -11.08 -9.03
CA VAL A 296 15.61 -11.04 -9.99
C VAL A 296 16.98 -10.96 -9.31
N LEU A 297 17.02 -10.67 -8.00
CA LEU A 297 18.27 -10.52 -7.24
C LEU A 297 18.55 -11.70 -6.28
N LEU A 298 17.54 -12.54 -6.01
CA LEU A 298 17.59 -13.69 -5.12
C LEU A 298 17.40 -14.99 -5.91
N ASP A 299 17.97 -16.09 -5.41
CA ASP A 299 17.86 -17.42 -6.01
C ASP A 299 17.16 -18.39 -5.05
N GLY A 300 15.84 -18.58 -5.24
CA GLY A 300 15.03 -19.49 -4.43
C GLY A 300 14.88 -19.10 -2.95
N ALA A 301 15.32 -17.90 -2.55
CA ALA A 301 15.31 -17.46 -1.17
C ALA A 301 13.96 -16.86 -0.75
N PRO A 302 13.59 -16.89 0.55
CA PRO A 302 12.43 -16.20 1.06
C PRO A 302 12.56 -14.67 0.87
N ILE A 303 11.47 -14.00 0.52
CA ILE A 303 11.45 -12.55 0.34
C ILE A 303 10.77 -11.85 1.52
N VAL A 304 9.59 -12.30 1.89
CA VAL A 304 8.77 -11.67 2.94
C VAL A 304 7.68 -12.64 3.39
N GLU A 305 7.26 -12.50 4.63
CA GLU A 305 6.06 -13.14 5.15
C GLU A 305 5.01 -12.07 5.45
N THR A 306 3.79 -12.26 4.98
CA THR A 306 2.67 -11.34 5.23
C THR A 306 1.66 -12.00 6.14
N VAL A 307 1.26 -11.30 7.20
CA VAL A 307 0.25 -11.76 8.16
C VAL A 307 -1.01 -10.93 7.97
N ASN A 308 -2.08 -11.59 7.54
CA ASN A 308 -3.39 -10.97 7.33
C ASN A 308 -4.24 -10.96 8.61
N ARG A 309 -5.48 -10.47 8.51
CA ARG A 309 -6.44 -10.38 9.62
C ARG A 309 -6.84 -11.73 10.26
N GLU A 310 -6.74 -12.83 9.51
CA GLU A 310 -7.01 -14.19 9.98
C GLU A 310 -5.81 -14.82 10.69
N GLY A 311 -4.65 -14.12 10.70
CA GLY A 311 -3.39 -14.63 11.22
C GLY A 311 -2.71 -15.63 10.29
N PHE A 312 -3.18 -15.75 9.05
CA PHE A 312 -2.48 -16.57 8.05
C PHE A 312 -1.21 -15.84 7.59
N ALA A 313 -0.11 -16.56 7.69
CA ALA A 313 1.15 -16.17 7.12
C ALA A 313 1.21 -16.61 5.65
N ASP A 314 1.38 -15.65 4.72
CA ASP A 314 1.65 -15.94 3.31
C ASP A 314 3.10 -15.58 3.03
N ALA A 315 3.92 -16.61 2.84
CA ALA A 315 5.34 -16.47 2.58
C ALA A 315 5.58 -16.35 1.07
N GLN A 316 6.20 -15.25 0.67
CA GLN A 316 6.65 -15.02 -0.70
C GLN A 316 8.11 -15.44 -0.84
N GLN A 317 8.41 -16.22 -1.88
CA GLN A 317 9.73 -16.77 -2.16
C GLN A 317 10.15 -16.42 -3.60
N ALA A 318 11.43 -16.15 -3.80
CA ALA A 318 11.99 -15.98 -5.12
C ALA A 318 11.97 -17.30 -5.88
N GLY A 319 11.78 -17.23 -7.19
CA GLY A 319 12.03 -18.37 -8.08
C GLY A 319 13.52 -18.68 -8.20
N PRO A 320 13.88 -19.81 -8.83
CA PRO A 320 15.27 -20.12 -9.13
C PRO A 320 15.82 -19.21 -10.24
N GLY A 321 17.11 -18.85 -10.12
CA GLY A 321 17.84 -18.14 -11.16
C GLY A 321 17.81 -16.62 -11.02
N GLN A 322 18.67 -16.09 -10.14
CA GLN A 322 18.94 -14.65 -10.06
C GLN A 322 19.64 -14.12 -11.33
N LEU A 323 19.32 -12.90 -11.75
CA LEU A 323 19.98 -12.29 -12.93
C LEU A 323 21.45 -11.92 -12.68
N PHE A 324 21.80 -11.56 -11.44
CA PHE A 324 23.19 -11.21 -11.08
C PHE A 324 23.58 -11.93 -9.79
N GLY A 325 24.53 -12.85 -9.89
CA GLY A 325 25.04 -13.66 -8.77
C GLY A 325 26.37 -13.18 -8.18
N GLY A 326 26.97 -12.11 -8.72
CA GLY A 326 28.24 -11.54 -8.22
C GLY A 326 28.11 -10.80 -6.90
N PRO A 327 29.23 -10.33 -6.33
CA PRO A 327 29.25 -9.49 -5.12
C PRO A 327 28.32 -8.28 -5.22
N MET A 328 27.58 -7.98 -4.14
CA MET A 328 26.60 -6.89 -4.10
C MET A 328 26.62 -6.18 -2.75
N VAL A 329 26.42 -4.87 -2.77
CA VAL A 329 26.22 -4.00 -1.60
C VAL A 329 24.97 -3.16 -1.81
N THR A 330 24.15 -3.00 -0.78
CA THR A 330 22.91 -2.20 -0.84
C THR A 330 23.01 -0.97 0.08
N LEU A 331 22.76 0.22 -0.48
CA LEU A 331 22.65 1.47 0.27
C LEU A 331 21.22 1.73 0.70
N VAL A 332 21.03 2.04 1.97
CA VAL A 332 19.74 2.36 2.60
C VAL A 332 19.83 3.58 3.50
N ASN A 333 18.69 4.25 3.75
CA ASN A 333 18.62 5.37 4.70
C ASN A 333 17.23 5.51 5.32
N GLY A 334 17.03 6.53 6.17
CA GLY A 334 15.73 6.84 6.77
C GLY A 334 14.60 7.12 5.78
N GLY A 335 14.89 7.36 4.51
CA GLY A 335 13.93 7.48 3.41
C GLY A 335 13.63 6.17 2.68
N THR A 336 14.31 5.07 3.04
CA THR A 336 14.00 3.72 2.53
C THR A 336 12.82 3.16 3.30
N ALA A 337 11.66 2.93 2.64
CA ALA A 337 10.42 2.56 3.33
C ALA A 337 9.58 1.52 2.56
N SER A 338 8.71 0.77 3.28
CA SER A 338 7.67 -0.11 2.70
C SER A 338 8.25 -1.17 1.74
N ALA A 339 7.85 -1.19 0.46
CA ALA A 339 8.35 -2.16 -0.53
C ALA A 339 9.89 -2.16 -0.64
N SER A 340 10.56 -1.03 -0.38
CA SER A 340 12.02 -0.97 -0.33
C SER A 340 12.58 -1.69 0.89
N GLU A 341 11.86 -1.68 2.01
CA GLU A 341 12.25 -2.44 3.20
C GLU A 341 12.01 -3.93 3.04
N ILE A 342 10.98 -4.33 2.27
CA ILE A 342 10.79 -5.74 1.88
C ILE A 342 12.02 -6.23 1.11
N LEU A 343 12.44 -5.49 0.08
CA LEU A 343 13.63 -5.85 -0.71
C LEU A 343 14.91 -5.83 0.15
N ALA A 344 15.14 -4.76 0.90
CA ALA A 344 16.33 -4.63 1.74
C ALA A 344 16.42 -5.73 2.80
N GLY A 345 15.30 -6.03 3.49
CA GLY A 345 15.21 -7.08 4.49
C GLY A 345 15.46 -8.47 3.90
N ALA A 346 14.91 -8.76 2.72
CA ALA A 346 15.16 -10.01 2.03
C ALA A 346 16.65 -10.18 1.65
N LEU A 347 17.28 -9.14 1.09
CA LEU A 347 18.69 -9.16 0.72
C LEU A 347 19.62 -9.32 1.92
N GLN A 348 19.27 -8.69 3.05
CA GLN A 348 20.03 -8.79 4.30
C GLN A 348 19.90 -10.18 4.94
N ASP A 349 18.67 -10.65 5.09
CA ASP A 349 18.38 -11.93 5.78
C ASP A 349 18.91 -13.14 5.02
N ASP A 350 18.95 -13.09 3.69
CA ASP A 350 19.58 -14.10 2.84
C ASP A 350 21.12 -13.95 2.75
N SER A 351 21.69 -12.94 3.41
CA SER A 351 23.11 -12.60 3.26
C SER A 351 23.53 -12.34 1.81
N ARG A 352 22.57 -12.02 0.95
CA ARG A 352 22.81 -11.73 -0.47
C ARG A 352 23.57 -10.43 -0.68
N SER A 353 23.29 -9.45 0.18
CA SER A 353 23.90 -8.12 0.11
C SER A 353 23.93 -7.47 1.49
N PRO A 354 25.08 -7.07 2.00
CA PRO A 354 25.10 -6.25 3.20
C PRO A 354 24.45 -4.90 2.95
N LEU A 355 23.70 -4.42 3.94
CA LEU A 355 23.11 -3.09 3.95
C LEU A 355 24.08 -2.08 4.56
N LEU A 356 24.36 -0.99 3.87
CA LEU A 356 25.18 0.13 4.36
C LEU A 356 24.34 1.40 4.39
N GLY A 357 24.53 2.24 5.41
CA GLY A 357 23.85 3.54 5.48
C GLY A 357 23.33 3.87 6.86
N SER A 358 22.09 4.25 6.97
CA SER A 358 21.36 4.48 8.21
C SER A 358 20.11 3.61 8.31
N ARG A 359 19.53 3.53 9.52
CA ARG A 359 18.29 2.79 9.77
C ARG A 359 17.19 3.23 8.82
N THR A 360 16.42 2.27 8.30
CA THR A 360 15.29 2.53 7.41
C THR A 360 14.07 3.10 8.14
N PHE A 361 13.03 3.48 7.42
CA PHE A 361 11.89 4.21 7.96
C PHE A 361 11.05 3.43 8.96
N GLY A 362 10.75 2.15 8.67
CA GLY A 362 9.91 1.31 9.53
C GLY A 362 8.42 1.34 9.17
N LYS A 363 8.08 1.11 7.91
CA LYS A 363 6.68 0.95 7.47
C LYS A 363 6.39 -0.51 7.16
N GLY A 364 5.96 -1.27 8.17
CA GLY A 364 5.65 -2.71 8.10
C GLY A 364 4.19 -3.03 7.76
N LEU A 365 3.38 -2.05 7.33
CA LEU A 365 1.96 -2.21 7.04
C LEU A 365 1.69 -2.14 5.53
N ILE A 366 0.78 -3.02 5.07
CA ILE A 366 0.35 -3.09 3.66
C ILE A 366 -1.07 -2.54 3.56
N GLN A 367 -1.27 -1.55 2.67
CA GLN A 367 -2.58 -1.02 2.33
C GLN A 367 -3.06 -1.57 0.99
N THR A 368 -4.34 -1.90 0.93
CA THR A 368 -5.07 -2.11 -0.33
C THR A 368 -5.86 -0.86 -0.66
N LEU A 369 -5.87 -0.50 -1.94
CA LEU A 369 -6.64 0.61 -2.48
C LEU A 369 -7.97 0.08 -3.02
N ILE A 370 -9.09 0.58 -2.49
CA ILE A 370 -10.43 0.12 -2.84
C ILE A 370 -11.22 1.33 -3.33
N GLY A 371 -11.68 1.32 -4.60
CA GLY A 371 -12.56 2.37 -5.11
C GLY A 371 -13.93 2.31 -4.45
N LEU A 372 -14.48 3.48 -4.10
CA LEU A 372 -15.87 3.62 -3.68
C LEU A 372 -16.76 3.80 -4.92
N GLY A 373 -17.97 3.24 -4.86
CA GLY A 373 -18.87 3.26 -5.99
C GLY A 373 -19.49 4.65 -6.22
N GLY A 374 -19.21 5.26 -7.37
CA GLY A 374 -20.06 6.31 -7.94
C GLY A 374 -19.50 7.73 -8.01
N ASP A 375 -18.61 8.17 -7.13
CA ASP A 375 -18.15 9.57 -7.11
C ASP A 375 -16.65 9.76 -7.40
N GLY A 376 -15.93 8.66 -7.66
CA GLY A 376 -14.50 8.69 -7.94
C GLY A 376 -13.60 8.75 -6.70
N SER A 377 -14.15 8.61 -5.50
CA SER A 377 -13.40 8.46 -4.26
C SER A 377 -12.96 7.01 -4.01
N GLY A 378 -12.14 6.77 -3.01
CA GLY A 378 -11.66 5.45 -2.62
C GLY A 378 -11.20 5.39 -1.18
N LEU A 379 -10.80 4.21 -0.75
CA LEU A 379 -10.22 3.94 0.55
C LEU A 379 -8.82 3.35 0.39
N ALA A 380 -7.89 3.78 1.21
CA ALA A 380 -6.72 2.99 1.56
C ALA A 380 -7.06 2.25 2.86
N VAL A 381 -6.91 0.93 2.89
CA VAL A 381 -7.22 0.10 4.07
C VAL A 381 -6.02 -0.77 4.38
N THR A 382 -5.54 -0.76 5.61
CA THR A 382 -4.47 -1.66 6.07
C THR A 382 -5.02 -3.07 6.18
N VAL A 383 -4.49 -3.98 5.35
CA VAL A 383 -5.01 -5.35 5.21
C VAL A 383 -4.06 -6.41 5.74
N ALA A 384 -2.77 -6.10 5.87
CA ALA A 384 -1.76 -7.04 6.36
C ALA A 384 -0.58 -6.29 7.01
N ARG A 385 0.19 -7.05 7.82
CA ARG A 385 1.53 -6.71 8.26
C ARG A 385 2.52 -7.57 7.49
N TYR A 386 3.73 -7.09 7.31
CA TYR A 386 4.79 -7.93 6.83
C TYR A 386 5.95 -8.00 7.84
N VAL A 387 6.60 -9.14 7.85
CA VAL A 387 7.82 -9.39 8.58
C VAL A 387 8.91 -9.83 7.60
N THR A 388 10.15 -9.56 7.93
CA THR A 388 11.28 -10.02 7.11
C THR A 388 11.38 -11.55 7.15
N PRO A 389 12.13 -12.20 6.25
CA PRO A 389 12.29 -13.66 6.26
C PRO A 389 12.77 -14.22 7.60
N SER A 390 13.56 -13.45 8.37
CA SER A 390 14.01 -13.83 9.73
C SER A 390 12.95 -13.61 10.82
N GLY A 391 11.73 -13.17 10.45
CA GLY A 391 10.63 -12.94 11.40
C GLY A 391 10.68 -11.59 12.13
N ARG A 392 11.48 -10.62 11.67
CA ARG A 392 11.55 -9.27 12.26
C ARG A 392 10.33 -8.44 11.88
N ASP A 393 9.58 -7.96 12.88
CA ASP A 393 8.60 -6.89 12.68
C ASP A 393 9.34 -5.56 12.60
N ILE A 394 9.19 -4.87 11.49
CA ILE A 394 9.88 -3.59 11.24
C ILE A 394 8.99 -2.37 11.48
N GLN A 395 7.71 -2.57 11.81
CA GLN A 395 6.78 -1.45 12.01
C GLN A 395 7.27 -0.52 13.12
N ASN A 396 7.47 0.76 12.78
CA ASN A 396 8.05 1.81 13.63
C ASN A 396 9.53 1.58 14.08
N LEU A 397 10.13 0.43 13.72
CA LEU A 397 11.50 0.08 14.10
C LEU A 397 12.48 0.27 12.95
N GLY A 398 12.07 -0.02 11.71
CA GLY A 398 12.93 -0.05 10.55
C GLY A 398 13.94 -1.22 10.56
N ILE A 399 14.78 -1.24 9.55
CA ILE A 399 15.88 -2.20 9.41
C ILE A 399 17.18 -1.51 9.73
N GLU A 400 17.96 -2.06 10.68
CA GLU A 400 19.32 -1.62 10.94
C GLU A 400 20.24 -2.10 9.82
N PRO A 401 21.07 -1.22 9.24
CA PRO A 401 22.06 -1.65 8.27
C PRO A 401 23.18 -2.46 8.97
N ASP A 402 23.81 -3.37 8.22
CA ASP A 402 24.95 -4.15 8.70
C ASP A 402 26.16 -3.25 9.03
N ARG A 403 26.22 -2.10 8.37
CA ARG A 403 27.21 -1.07 8.63
C ARG A 403 26.62 0.33 8.60
N LEU A 404 26.61 0.99 9.73
CA LEU A 404 26.27 2.41 9.82
C LEU A 404 27.32 3.27 9.12
N LEU A 405 26.87 4.22 8.31
CA LEU A 405 27.73 5.19 7.64
C LEU A 405 27.70 6.54 8.35
N PRO A 406 28.80 7.33 8.25
CA PRO A 406 28.91 8.62 8.94
C PRO A 406 27.84 9.63 8.50
N GLN A 407 27.40 10.45 9.44
CA GLN A 407 26.55 11.62 9.17
C GLN A 407 27.42 12.87 8.92
N PRO A 408 26.96 13.88 8.15
CA PRO A 408 25.62 13.94 7.55
C PRO A 408 25.48 13.02 6.33
N GLU A 409 24.24 12.60 6.09
CA GLU A 409 23.87 11.83 4.90
C GLU A 409 24.03 12.70 3.64
N PRO A 410 24.59 12.14 2.52
CA PRO A 410 24.68 12.86 1.25
C PRO A 410 23.29 13.23 0.70
N LEU A 411 23.11 14.52 0.42
CA LEU A 411 21.83 15.03 -0.11
C LEU A 411 21.56 14.65 -1.57
N ASN A 412 22.60 14.31 -2.32
CA ASN A 412 22.50 13.93 -3.72
C ASN A 412 23.00 12.50 -3.95
N PRO A 413 22.21 11.48 -3.62
CA PRO A 413 22.61 10.08 -3.78
C PRO A 413 23.01 9.75 -5.21
N GLY A 414 24.20 9.16 -5.36
CA GLY A 414 24.78 8.84 -6.66
C GLY A 414 25.39 10.03 -7.40
N GLY A 415 25.40 11.23 -6.82
CA GLY A 415 26.06 12.41 -7.38
C GLY A 415 27.56 12.46 -7.09
N ASP A 416 28.18 13.56 -7.50
CA ASP A 416 29.56 13.87 -7.16
C ASP A 416 29.69 14.09 -5.64
N ASN A 417 30.81 13.62 -5.04
CA ASN A 417 31.07 13.68 -3.60
C ASN A 417 30.08 12.91 -2.71
N ASP A 418 29.50 11.82 -3.21
CA ASP A 418 28.69 10.92 -2.42
C ASP A 418 29.56 9.97 -1.57
N ALA A 419 29.93 10.40 -0.37
CA ALA A 419 30.78 9.63 0.54
C ALA A 419 30.18 8.25 0.93
N TRP A 420 28.86 8.10 0.89
CA TRP A 420 28.23 6.81 1.16
C TRP A 420 28.34 5.86 -0.02
N LEU A 421 28.28 6.37 -1.25
CA LEU A 421 28.56 5.58 -2.45
C LEU A 421 30.03 5.15 -2.46
N ASP A 422 30.97 6.03 -2.14
CA ASP A 422 32.39 5.67 -2.01
C ASP A 422 32.60 4.56 -0.98
N ALA A 423 31.94 4.66 0.19
CA ALA A 423 32.01 3.62 1.22
C ALA A 423 31.41 2.28 0.77
N ALA A 424 30.38 2.30 -0.09
CA ALA A 424 29.79 1.10 -0.70
C ALA A 424 30.74 0.48 -1.72
N LEU A 425 31.39 1.29 -2.56
CA LEU A 425 32.41 0.84 -3.52
C LEU A 425 33.60 0.20 -2.79
N ASP A 426 34.08 0.79 -1.70
CA ASP A 426 35.16 0.23 -0.88
C ASP A 426 34.75 -1.11 -0.21
N ALA A 427 33.47 -1.23 0.20
CA ALA A 427 32.97 -2.48 0.76
C ALA A 427 32.88 -3.58 -0.30
N LEU A 428 32.42 -3.23 -1.50
CA LEU A 428 32.33 -4.14 -2.63
C LEU A 428 33.71 -4.62 -3.10
N GLU A 429 34.70 -3.71 -3.14
CA GLU A 429 36.08 -4.06 -3.48
C GLU A 429 36.64 -5.11 -2.51
N ARG A 430 36.42 -4.96 -1.21
CA ARG A 430 36.83 -5.97 -0.22
C ARG A 430 36.21 -7.34 -0.44
N GLN A 431 34.93 -7.40 -0.90
CA GLN A 431 34.28 -8.66 -1.25
C GLN A 431 34.93 -9.29 -2.49
N LEU A 432 35.27 -8.50 -3.52
CA LEU A 432 35.94 -8.95 -4.73
C LEU A 432 37.30 -9.54 -4.40
N GLN A 433 38.13 -8.84 -3.63
CA GLN A 433 39.48 -9.30 -3.20
C GLN A 433 39.39 -10.59 -2.36
N SER A 434 38.41 -10.70 -1.45
CA SER A 434 38.26 -11.93 -0.65
C SER A 434 37.77 -13.11 -1.48
N GLY A 435 36.95 -12.89 -2.50
CA GLY A 435 36.49 -13.91 -3.46
C GLY A 435 37.60 -14.39 -4.38
N GLU A 436 38.53 -13.54 -4.78
CA GLU A 436 39.71 -13.90 -5.56
C GLU A 436 40.72 -14.70 -4.75
N ALA A 437 40.92 -14.34 -3.46
CA ALA A 437 41.81 -15.05 -2.55
C ALA A 437 41.36 -16.50 -2.21
N ASN A 438 40.08 -16.80 -2.42
CA ASN A 438 39.49 -18.11 -2.15
C ASN A 438 39.31 -18.99 -3.40
N ARG A 439 39.71 -18.51 -4.58
CA ARG A 439 39.75 -19.25 -5.85
C ARG A 439 41.15 -19.73 -6.15
#